data_5c6c0fa1e5b6a1645de6531fd61b6b93
#
_entry.id   5c6c0fa1e5b6a1645de6531fd61b6b93
#
_cell.length_a   1.000
_cell.length_b   1.000
_cell.length_c   1.000
_cell.angle_alpha   90.00
_cell.angle_beta   90.00
_cell.angle_gamma   90.00
#
_symmetry.space_group_name_H-M   'P 1'
#
loop_
_entity.id
_entity.type
_entity.pdbx_description
1 polymer ?
#
loop_
_entity_poly.entity_id
_entity_poly.type
_entity_poly.pdbx_seq_one_letter_code
_entity_poly.pdbx_strand_id
1 'polypeptide(L)'
;MQCIVKICGITSEEDLKAAKELGAGFVGFVLEEKSKRYINLRRLKSLSMITREPLKSVALLVDPSDDFLERLLMSSKVDYIQLHGEESPERVEEIAKITNVPLIKAIGVEKESDLLRIRKYEGSVDYILLDSKVKENVYLKGGRGISF
;
A
#
# COMPACT_ATOMS: atom_id res chain seq x y z
N MET A 1 -8.80 -2.56 -22.62
CA MET A 1 -7.98 -2.35 -21.42
C MET A 1 -8.43 -3.33 -20.36
N GLN A 2 -7.55 -4.18 -19.85
CA GLN A 2 -7.92 -5.15 -18.80
C GLN A 2 -7.76 -4.47 -17.44
N CYS A 3 -8.81 -4.48 -16.63
CA CYS A 3 -8.78 -3.95 -15.26
C CYS A 3 -7.99 -4.93 -14.37
N ILE A 4 -7.02 -4.43 -13.60
CA ILE A 4 -6.28 -5.21 -12.61
C ILE A 4 -6.84 -4.88 -11.23
N VAL A 5 -7.28 -5.90 -10.51
CA VAL A 5 -7.88 -5.76 -9.17
C VAL A 5 -6.83 -5.89 -8.09
N LYS A 6 -6.84 -4.99 -7.10
CA LYS A 6 -6.07 -5.08 -5.85
C LYS A 6 -7.01 -5.32 -4.68
N ILE A 7 -6.77 -6.40 -3.90
CA ILE A 7 -7.48 -6.67 -2.66
C ILE A 7 -6.57 -6.31 -1.49
N CYS A 8 -6.99 -5.33 -0.67
CA CYS A 8 -6.15 -4.76 0.38
C CYS A 8 -6.62 -5.17 1.79
N GLY A 9 -5.65 -5.49 2.65
CA GLY A 9 -5.89 -5.85 4.04
C GLY A 9 -6.04 -7.36 4.25
N ILE A 10 -5.32 -8.15 3.48
CA ILE A 10 -5.21 -9.60 3.67
C ILE A 10 -4.48 -9.89 5.00
N THR A 11 -5.08 -10.72 5.84
CA THR A 11 -4.54 -11.13 7.13
C THR A 11 -4.40 -12.64 7.29
N SER A 12 -5.06 -13.41 6.43
CA SER A 12 -5.07 -14.87 6.46
C SER A 12 -4.59 -15.51 5.16
N GLU A 13 -4.19 -16.76 5.23
CA GLU A 13 -3.83 -17.57 4.04
C GLU A 13 -5.06 -17.94 3.22
N GLU A 14 -6.19 -18.08 3.88
CA GLU A 14 -7.48 -18.37 3.26
C GLU A 14 -7.91 -17.21 2.34
N ASP A 15 -7.87 -15.97 2.87
CA ASP A 15 -8.19 -14.77 2.08
C ASP A 15 -7.21 -14.59 0.92
N LEU A 16 -5.92 -14.88 1.15
CA LEU A 16 -4.89 -14.82 0.11
C LEU A 16 -5.18 -15.82 -1.02
N LYS A 17 -5.55 -17.04 -0.66
CA LYS A 17 -5.92 -18.08 -1.61
C LYS A 17 -7.17 -17.68 -2.41
N ALA A 18 -8.20 -17.20 -1.74
CA ALA A 18 -9.42 -16.72 -2.39
C ALA A 18 -9.13 -15.57 -3.37
N ALA A 19 -8.30 -14.59 -2.97
CA ALA A 19 -7.89 -13.48 -3.84
C ALA A 19 -7.19 -14.00 -5.11
N LYS A 20 -6.31 -14.98 -4.97
CA LYS A 20 -5.61 -15.60 -6.09
C LYS A 20 -6.57 -16.35 -7.02
N GLU A 21 -7.46 -17.17 -6.49
CA GLU A 21 -8.44 -17.97 -7.25
C GLU A 21 -9.42 -17.08 -8.02
N LEU A 22 -9.76 -15.91 -7.47
CA LEU A 22 -10.62 -14.92 -8.11
C LEU A 22 -9.88 -13.99 -9.11
N GLY A 23 -8.59 -14.22 -9.33
CA GLY A 23 -7.82 -13.52 -10.35
C GLY A 23 -7.39 -12.11 -9.96
N ALA A 24 -7.24 -11.80 -8.66
CA ALA A 24 -6.64 -10.54 -8.25
C ALA A 24 -5.21 -10.42 -8.78
N GLY A 25 -4.81 -9.22 -9.24
CA GLY A 25 -3.44 -8.94 -9.66
C GLY A 25 -2.55 -8.52 -8.49
N PHE A 26 -3.14 -7.88 -7.46
CA PHE A 26 -2.43 -7.42 -6.28
C PHE A 26 -3.15 -7.80 -4.99
N VAL A 27 -2.35 -8.06 -3.93
CA VAL A 27 -2.84 -8.17 -2.54
C VAL A 27 -2.06 -7.22 -1.65
N GLY A 28 -2.77 -6.51 -0.76
CA GLY A 28 -2.20 -5.56 0.18
C GLY A 28 -2.15 -6.10 1.60
N PHE A 29 -1.01 -5.90 2.25
CA PHE A 29 -0.72 -6.23 3.65
C PHE A 29 -0.54 -4.94 4.43
N VAL A 30 -1.38 -4.70 5.44
CA VAL A 30 -1.38 -3.44 6.19
C VAL A 30 -0.43 -3.55 7.38
N LEU A 31 0.60 -2.70 7.41
CA LEU A 31 1.60 -2.64 8.48
C LEU A 31 1.41 -1.40 9.39
N GLU A 32 0.26 -0.77 9.34
CA GLU A 32 -0.15 0.32 10.24
C GLU A 32 -0.87 -0.26 11.46
N GLU A 33 -0.26 -0.13 12.65
CA GLU A 33 -0.76 -0.75 13.90
C GLU A 33 -2.17 -0.31 14.31
N LYS A 34 -2.56 0.91 13.94
CA LYS A 34 -3.91 1.43 14.23
C LYS A 34 -5.00 0.82 13.34
N SER A 35 -4.62 0.08 12.31
CA SER A 35 -5.57 -0.56 11.40
C SER A 35 -6.15 -1.83 12.02
N LYS A 36 -7.46 -2.04 11.82
CA LYS A 36 -8.10 -3.33 12.16
C LYS A 36 -7.58 -4.50 11.34
N ARG A 37 -6.90 -4.22 10.21
CA ARG A 37 -6.31 -5.21 9.30
C ARG A 37 -4.78 -5.27 9.42
N TYR A 38 -4.26 -4.75 10.54
CA TYR A 38 -2.83 -4.78 10.82
C TYR A 38 -2.29 -6.20 10.87
N ILE A 39 -1.13 -6.39 10.25
CA ILE A 39 -0.29 -7.57 10.46
C ILE A 39 1.14 -7.13 10.77
N ASN A 40 1.83 -7.88 11.62
CA ASN A 40 3.23 -7.62 11.93
C ASN A 40 4.17 -8.19 10.84
N LEU A 41 5.47 -7.83 10.90
CA LEU A 41 6.48 -8.28 9.93
C LEU A 41 6.62 -9.82 9.87
N ARG A 42 6.42 -10.52 11.01
CA ARG A 42 6.46 -11.98 11.05
C ARG A 42 5.32 -12.59 10.20
N ARG A 43 4.10 -12.04 10.35
CA ARG A 43 2.95 -12.50 9.55
C ARG A 43 3.11 -12.12 8.08
N LEU A 44 3.60 -10.90 7.81
CA LEU A 44 3.93 -10.48 6.46
C LEU A 44 4.89 -11.48 5.79
N LYS A 45 5.97 -11.87 6.47
CA LYS A 45 6.93 -12.85 5.96
C LYS A 45 6.24 -14.13 5.54
N SER A 46 5.38 -14.70 6.39
CA SER A 46 4.66 -15.94 6.09
C SER A 46 3.78 -15.79 4.86
N LEU A 47 2.98 -14.72 4.77
CA LEU A 47 2.04 -14.48 3.68
C LEU A 47 2.76 -14.13 2.36
N SER A 48 3.80 -13.30 2.40
CA SER A 48 4.57 -12.94 1.21
C SER A 48 5.31 -14.13 0.60
N MET A 49 5.77 -15.07 1.41
CA MET A 49 6.43 -16.30 0.93
C MET A 49 5.51 -17.19 0.10
N ILE A 50 4.22 -17.18 0.36
CA ILE A 50 3.22 -17.98 -0.39
C ILE A 50 2.51 -17.17 -1.47
N THR A 51 2.70 -15.85 -1.51
CA THR A 51 2.25 -15.00 -2.63
C THR A 51 3.15 -15.27 -3.84
N ARG A 52 2.58 -15.76 -4.93
CA ARG A 52 3.30 -16.15 -6.16
C ARG A 52 2.64 -15.57 -7.39
N GLU A 53 3.43 -15.35 -8.42
CA GLU A 53 2.93 -14.95 -9.74
C GLU A 53 1.66 -15.75 -10.14
N PRO A 54 0.70 -15.08 -10.81
CA PRO A 54 0.74 -13.69 -11.25
C PRO A 54 0.36 -12.66 -10.18
N LEU A 55 0.04 -13.10 -8.94
CA LEU A 55 -0.37 -12.26 -7.82
C LEU A 55 0.83 -11.52 -7.22
N LYS A 56 0.74 -10.20 -7.11
CA LYS A 56 1.77 -9.31 -6.55
C LYS A 56 1.46 -8.90 -5.12
N SER A 57 2.47 -8.90 -4.28
CA SER A 57 2.41 -8.50 -2.86
C SER A 57 2.71 -7.00 -2.69
N VAL A 58 1.89 -6.31 -1.90
CA VAL A 58 2.02 -4.88 -1.60
C VAL A 58 2.06 -4.67 -0.08
N ALA A 59 3.16 -4.13 0.45
CA ALA A 59 3.24 -3.68 1.84
C ALA A 59 2.69 -2.26 1.96
N LEU A 60 1.63 -2.04 2.73
CA LEU A 60 1.05 -0.72 3.00
C LEU A 60 1.64 -0.14 4.28
N LEU A 61 2.26 1.03 4.16
CA LEU A 61 2.93 1.77 5.21
C LEU A 61 2.32 3.17 5.35
N VAL A 62 2.46 3.75 6.55
CA VAL A 62 2.06 5.13 6.85
C VAL A 62 3.26 5.81 7.51
N ASP A 63 3.81 6.84 6.87
CA ASP A 63 4.95 7.64 7.34
C ASP A 63 6.10 6.79 7.94
N PRO A 64 6.64 5.79 7.22
CA PRO A 64 7.61 4.85 7.77
C PRO A 64 8.96 5.51 8.08
N SER A 65 9.58 5.08 9.20
CA SER A 65 10.97 5.43 9.51
C SER A 65 11.96 4.54 8.73
N ASP A 66 13.21 5.00 8.59
CA ASP A 66 14.26 4.24 7.93
C ASP A 66 14.52 2.90 8.62
N ASP A 67 14.55 2.89 9.97
CA ASP A 67 14.68 1.67 10.75
C ASP A 67 13.54 0.66 10.47
N PHE A 68 12.32 1.13 10.28
CA PHE A 68 11.21 0.25 9.90
C PHE A 68 11.38 -0.30 8.49
N LEU A 69 11.81 0.53 7.54
CA LEU A 69 12.08 0.11 6.16
C LEU A 69 13.18 -0.96 6.11
N GLU A 70 14.27 -0.76 6.83
CA GLU A 70 15.36 -1.74 6.93
C GLU A 70 14.85 -3.07 7.48
N ARG A 71 14.10 -3.06 8.58
CA ARG A 71 13.50 -4.27 9.18
C ARG A 71 12.53 -4.98 8.22
N LEU A 72 11.74 -4.22 7.46
CA LEU A 72 10.86 -4.77 6.43
C LEU A 72 11.66 -5.52 5.36
N LEU A 73 12.69 -4.88 4.81
CA LEU A 73 13.54 -5.46 3.76
C LEU A 73 14.30 -6.70 4.23
N MET A 74 14.78 -6.68 5.48
CA MET A 74 15.46 -7.84 6.08
C MET A 74 14.51 -9.00 6.34
N SER A 75 13.25 -8.73 6.65
CA SER A 75 12.29 -9.77 7.06
C SER A 75 11.52 -10.38 5.89
N SER A 76 11.24 -9.62 4.85
CA SER A 76 10.27 -10.03 3.81
C SER A 76 10.63 -9.46 2.44
N LYS A 77 10.27 -10.19 1.39
CA LYS A 77 10.27 -9.66 0.02
C LYS A 77 8.84 -9.32 -0.35
N VAL A 78 8.61 -8.09 -0.79
CA VAL A 78 7.35 -7.63 -1.36
C VAL A 78 7.59 -7.05 -2.74
N ASP A 79 6.59 -7.12 -3.61
CA ASP A 79 6.72 -6.63 -4.98
C ASP A 79 6.55 -5.12 -5.05
N TYR A 80 5.78 -4.53 -4.13
CA TYR A 80 5.52 -3.09 -4.05
C TYR A 80 5.43 -2.62 -2.60
N ILE A 81 5.75 -1.35 -2.39
CA ILE A 81 5.46 -0.62 -1.16
C ILE A 81 4.43 0.45 -1.47
N GLN A 82 3.31 0.47 -0.74
CA GLN A 82 2.29 1.51 -0.83
C GLN A 82 2.44 2.50 0.34
N LEU A 83 2.74 3.75 0.03
CA LEU A 83 2.84 4.86 0.98
C LEU A 83 1.48 5.53 1.12
N HIS A 84 0.88 5.43 2.29
CA HIS A 84 -0.50 5.87 2.58
C HIS A 84 -0.56 6.98 3.65
N GLY A 85 0.58 7.56 3.98
CA GLY A 85 0.72 8.69 4.89
C GLY A 85 0.77 10.04 4.17
N GLU A 86 1.36 11.02 4.85
CA GLU A 86 1.59 12.37 4.31
C GLU A 86 3.05 12.55 3.87
N GLU A 87 3.70 11.46 3.40
CA GLU A 87 5.08 11.48 2.92
C GLU A 87 5.26 12.56 1.85
N SER A 88 6.23 13.46 2.04
CA SER A 88 6.57 14.48 1.03
C SER A 88 7.19 13.85 -0.21
N PRO A 89 7.22 14.56 -1.37
CA PRO A 89 7.89 14.06 -2.57
C PRO A 89 9.35 13.69 -2.32
N GLU A 90 10.08 14.49 -1.56
CA GLU A 90 11.48 14.26 -1.21
C GLU A 90 11.61 12.96 -0.37
N ARG A 91 10.70 12.76 0.59
CA ARG A 91 10.65 11.55 1.41
C ARG A 91 10.36 10.31 0.57
N VAL A 92 9.45 10.42 -0.41
CA VAL A 92 9.15 9.33 -1.35
C VAL A 92 10.38 8.95 -2.17
N GLU A 93 11.15 9.93 -2.65
CA GLU A 93 12.40 9.67 -3.37
C GLU A 93 13.47 9.02 -2.50
N GLU A 94 13.58 9.43 -1.22
CA GLU A 94 14.48 8.78 -0.25
C GLU A 94 14.07 7.32 -0.04
N ILE A 95 12.79 7.04 0.18
CA ILE A 95 12.28 5.69 0.36
C ILE A 95 12.55 4.83 -0.88
N ALA A 96 12.35 5.38 -2.09
CA ALA A 96 12.67 4.68 -3.34
C ALA A 96 14.15 4.25 -3.38
N LYS A 97 15.06 5.15 -3.00
CA LYS A 97 16.51 4.88 -2.96
C LYS A 97 16.89 3.86 -1.88
N ILE A 98 16.29 3.95 -0.68
CA ILE A 98 16.56 3.03 0.43
C ILE A 98 16.07 1.63 0.11
N THR A 99 14.86 1.52 -0.44
CA THR A 99 14.20 0.21 -0.59
C THR A 99 14.52 -0.48 -1.91
N ASN A 100 14.74 0.28 -2.96
CA ASN A 100 14.82 -0.21 -4.34
C ASN A 100 13.63 -1.13 -4.71
N VAL A 101 12.46 -0.85 -4.14
CA VAL A 101 11.19 -1.54 -4.39
C VAL A 101 10.23 -0.58 -5.06
N PRO A 102 9.50 -0.99 -6.11
CA PRO A 102 8.49 -0.16 -6.76
C PRO A 102 7.48 0.44 -5.78
N LEU A 103 7.14 1.72 -5.97
CA LEU A 103 6.29 2.48 -5.04
C LEU A 103 4.91 2.78 -5.60
N ILE A 104 3.92 2.73 -4.72
CA ILE A 104 2.56 3.21 -4.94
C ILE A 104 2.33 4.35 -3.95
N LYS A 105 1.99 5.57 -4.42
CA LYS A 105 1.60 6.67 -3.51
C LYS A 105 0.09 6.80 -3.45
N ALA A 106 -0.47 6.68 -2.26
CA ALA A 106 -1.87 6.98 -2.03
C ALA A 106 -2.07 8.49 -1.82
N ILE A 107 -3.04 9.07 -2.51
CA ILE A 107 -3.41 10.48 -2.44
C ILE A 107 -4.89 10.55 -2.08
N GLY A 108 -5.19 11.17 -0.93
CA GLY A 108 -6.55 11.44 -0.51
C GLY A 108 -7.18 12.54 -1.37
N VAL A 109 -8.34 12.29 -1.94
CA VAL A 109 -9.09 13.20 -2.82
C VAL A 109 -10.43 13.52 -2.16
N GLU A 110 -10.71 14.81 -1.94
CA GLU A 110 -12.01 15.35 -1.52
C GLU A 110 -12.60 16.23 -2.63
N LYS A 111 -11.74 16.91 -3.40
CA LYS A 111 -12.12 17.85 -4.46
C LYS A 111 -11.12 17.78 -5.61
N GLU A 112 -11.53 18.27 -6.77
CA GLU A 112 -10.75 18.24 -8.01
C GLU A 112 -9.34 18.83 -7.86
N SER A 113 -9.19 19.91 -7.08
CA SER A 113 -7.89 20.54 -6.84
C SER A 113 -6.88 19.61 -6.12
N ASP A 114 -7.34 18.57 -5.42
CA ASP A 114 -6.44 17.61 -4.78
C ASP A 114 -5.69 16.75 -5.82
N LEU A 115 -6.25 16.60 -7.01
CA LEU A 115 -5.59 15.91 -8.13
C LEU A 115 -4.30 16.60 -8.59
N LEU A 116 -4.17 17.91 -8.35
CA LEU A 116 -2.93 18.66 -8.64
C LEU A 116 -1.73 18.15 -7.82
N ARG A 117 -1.99 17.48 -6.69
CA ARG A 117 -0.95 16.86 -5.86
C ARG A 117 -0.25 15.71 -6.57
N ILE A 118 -0.92 15.04 -7.51
CA ILE A 118 -0.36 13.93 -8.29
C ILE A 118 0.94 14.35 -8.97
N ARG A 119 0.96 15.55 -9.56
CA ARG A 119 2.13 16.07 -10.29
C ARG A 119 3.39 16.14 -9.46
N LYS A 120 3.26 16.27 -8.13
CA LYS A 120 4.40 16.35 -7.21
C LYS A 120 5.14 15.00 -7.08
N TYR A 121 4.50 13.90 -7.44
CA TYR A 121 5.04 12.54 -7.33
C TYR A 121 5.33 11.91 -8.71
N GLU A 122 5.13 12.67 -9.82
CA GLU A 122 5.44 12.20 -11.17
C GLU A 122 6.93 11.85 -11.27
N GLY A 123 7.24 10.65 -11.75
CA GLY A 123 8.60 10.15 -11.89
C GLY A 123 9.22 9.56 -10.63
N SER A 124 8.60 9.74 -9.45
CA SER A 124 9.10 9.20 -8.17
C SER A 124 8.37 7.92 -7.74
N VAL A 125 7.25 7.57 -8.40
CA VAL A 125 6.45 6.38 -8.07
C VAL A 125 5.96 5.67 -9.34
N ASP A 126 5.68 4.38 -9.21
CA ASP A 126 5.18 3.54 -10.32
C ASP A 126 3.66 3.66 -10.49
N TYR A 127 2.93 3.85 -9.39
CA TYR A 127 1.48 4.01 -9.39
C TYR A 127 1.02 5.11 -8.43
N ILE A 128 -0.07 5.76 -8.80
CA ILE A 128 -0.85 6.61 -7.90
C ILE A 128 -2.16 5.89 -7.56
N LEU A 129 -2.47 5.82 -6.27
CA LEU A 129 -3.76 5.35 -5.76
C LEU A 129 -4.56 6.57 -5.30
N LEU A 130 -5.76 6.76 -5.85
CA LEU A 130 -6.68 7.78 -5.39
C LEU A 130 -7.61 7.17 -4.34
N ASP A 131 -7.64 7.76 -3.16
CA ASP A 131 -8.52 7.34 -2.06
C ASP A 131 -9.43 8.49 -1.64
N SER A 132 -10.64 8.20 -1.19
CA SER A 132 -11.55 9.24 -0.70
C SER A 132 -11.01 9.84 0.59
N LYS A 133 -10.85 11.18 0.65
CA LYS A 133 -10.45 11.89 1.86
C LYS A 133 -11.62 11.98 2.82
N VAL A 134 -11.49 11.40 4.00
CA VAL A 134 -12.52 11.45 5.06
C VAL A 134 -12.27 12.66 5.96
N LYS A 135 -13.31 13.49 6.18
CA LYS A 135 -13.27 14.60 7.15
C LYS A 135 -12.86 14.10 8.55
N GLU A 136 -12.08 14.90 9.26
CA GLU A 136 -11.27 14.58 10.44
C GLU A 136 -11.95 13.98 11.69
N ASN A 137 -13.19 13.57 11.65
CA ASN A 137 -13.91 13.08 12.85
C ASN A 137 -14.16 11.56 12.90
N VAL A 138 -13.46 10.75 12.09
CA VAL A 138 -13.69 9.31 12.11
C VAL A 138 -12.37 8.54 11.99
N TYR A 139 -12.02 7.83 13.04
CA TYR A 139 -10.79 7.07 13.29
C TYR A 139 -10.49 5.91 12.31
N LEU A 140 -10.99 5.91 11.08
CA LEU A 140 -10.77 4.86 10.10
C LEU A 140 -10.39 5.47 8.74
N LYS A 141 -9.12 5.45 8.39
CA LYS A 141 -8.63 5.77 7.03
C LYS A 141 -8.87 4.56 6.11
N GLY A 142 -9.51 4.81 4.96
CA GLY A 142 -9.70 3.84 3.88
C GLY A 142 -10.90 2.88 3.98
N GLY A 143 -11.38 2.40 2.86
CA GLY A 143 -12.35 1.29 2.76
C GLY A 143 -13.80 1.60 3.09
N ARG A 144 -14.29 2.84 2.89
CA ARG A 144 -15.65 3.26 3.25
C ARG A 144 -16.66 3.26 2.10
N GLY A 145 -16.22 3.05 0.87
CA GLY A 145 -17.13 3.07 -0.29
C GLY A 145 -17.80 4.42 -0.54
N ILE A 146 -17.20 5.53 -0.09
CA ILE A 146 -17.68 6.89 -0.37
C ILE A 146 -17.02 7.35 -1.67
N SER A 147 -17.82 7.72 -2.66
CA SER A 147 -17.33 8.33 -3.90
C SER A 147 -16.88 9.78 -3.65
N PHE A 148 -15.89 10.22 -4.39
CA PHE A 148 -15.42 11.59 -4.49
C PHE A 148 -15.89 12.27 -5.76
#